data_4faec09747321c727bb4231560c3f569
#
_entry.id   4faec09747321c727bb4231560c3f569
#
_cell.length_a   1.000
_cell.length_b   1.000
_cell.length_c   1.000
_cell.angle_alpha   90.00
_cell.angle_beta   90.00
_cell.angle_gamma   90.00
#
_symmetry.space_group_name_H-M   'P 1'
#
loop_
_entity.id
_entity.type
_entity.pdbx_description
1 polymer ?
#
loop_
_entity_poly.entity_id
_entity_poly.type
_entity_poly.pdbx_seq_one_letter_code
_entity_poly.pdbx_strand_id
1 'polypeptide(L)'
;MDGTDSSPDAKSNPHLQAVAELFRIEQALQQTKAAQRSAAESFEKSADSHDRTAKSYEKLAELGEEIKYREHAARHREFAQEDRQTAQRLRKMAER
;
A
#
# COMPACT_ATOMS: atom_id res chain seq x y z
N MET A 1 50.77 -5.85 15.31
CA MET A 1 50.36 -5.52 15.05
C MET A 1 49.84 -5.58 14.67
N ASP A 2 49.44 -5.67 14.62
CA ASP A 2 48.90 -5.60 14.14
C ASP A 2 48.44 -4.96 13.57
N GLY A 3 48.70 -4.70 13.53
CA GLY A 3 48.32 -3.74 12.90
C GLY A 3 47.47 -3.85 12.03
N THR A 4 47.57 -4.50 11.92
CA THR A 4 46.89 -4.83 11.19
C THR A 4 45.78 -4.37 11.14
N ASP A 5 45.46 -4.11 11.79
CA ASP A 5 44.43 -3.64 11.77
C ASP A 5 44.37 -2.50 11.40
N SER A 6 45.02 -2.24 10.88
CA SER A 6 45.06 -1.10 10.32
C SER A 6 44.09 -0.96 9.35
N SER A 7 43.54 -1.90 8.86
CA SER A 7 42.54 -1.70 7.97
C SER A 7 41.43 -1.10 8.65
N PRO A 8 40.91 -0.08 8.19
CA PRO A 8 39.86 0.56 8.83
C PRO A 8 38.69 -0.27 8.63
N ASP A 9 38.24 -0.78 9.61
CA ASP A 9 37.07 -1.47 9.64
C ASP A 9 36.00 -0.48 9.62
N ALA A 10 34.96 -0.68 8.91
CA ALA A 10 33.81 0.18 8.89
C ALA A 10 33.25 0.41 10.28
N LYS A 11 33.39 -0.57 11.17
CA LYS A 11 32.90 -0.43 12.52
C LYS A 11 33.67 0.57 13.35
N SER A 12 34.92 0.85 13.00
CA SER A 12 35.71 1.79 13.76
C SER A 12 35.88 3.10 13.04
N ASN A 13 35.29 3.29 11.88
CA ASN A 13 35.38 4.53 11.14
C ASN A 13 34.04 5.26 11.20
N PRO A 14 33.94 6.37 11.96
CA PRO A 14 32.65 7.06 12.07
C PRO A 14 32.07 7.56 10.76
N HIS A 15 32.94 7.97 9.83
CA HIS A 15 32.46 8.44 8.54
C HIS A 15 31.81 7.32 7.75
N LEU A 16 32.46 6.17 7.71
CA LEU A 16 31.88 5.02 6.99
C LEU A 16 30.62 4.51 7.68
N GLN A 17 30.60 4.57 8.99
CA GLN A 17 29.39 4.19 9.73
C GLN A 17 28.23 5.11 9.41
N ALA A 18 28.48 6.41 9.30
CA ALA A 18 27.44 7.38 8.96
C ALA A 18 26.92 7.14 7.54
N VAL A 19 27.79 6.85 6.60
CA VAL A 19 27.37 6.55 5.23
C VAL A 19 26.54 5.28 5.18
N ALA A 20 26.97 4.24 5.90
CA ALA A 20 26.23 2.98 5.94
C ALA A 20 24.85 3.16 6.55
N GLU A 21 24.76 4.02 7.59
CA GLU A 21 23.48 4.31 8.21
C GLU A 21 22.55 5.02 7.27
N LEU A 22 23.05 6.04 6.57
CA LEU A 22 22.26 6.78 5.60
C LEU A 22 21.75 5.86 4.50
N PHE A 23 22.59 4.93 4.06
CA PHE A 23 22.19 3.97 3.03
C PHE A 23 21.06 3.08 3.54
N ARG A 24 21.15 2.60 4.79
CA ARG A 24 20.10 1.77 5.38
C ARG A 24 18.78 2.53 5.52
N ILE A 25 18.87 3.80 5.92
CA ILE A 25 17.67 4.64 6.05
C ILE A 25 17.01 4.82 4.70
N GLU A 26 17.82 5.09 3.67
CA GLU A 26 17.29 5.27 2.34
C GLU A 26 16.64 4.01 1.82
N GLN A 27 17.25 2.85 2.05
CA GLN A 27 16.66 1.58 1.66
C GLN A 27 15.34 1.33 2.38
N ALA A 28 15.28 1.64 3.66
CA ALA A 28 14.05 1.47 4.43
C ALA A 28 12.94 2.36 3.90
N LEU A 29 13.28 3.60 3.52
CA LEU A 29 12.32 4.52 2.92
C LEU A 29 11.79 3.99 1.59
N GLN A 30 12.67 3.45 0.75
CA GLN A 30 12.26 2.90 -0.53
C GLN A 30 11.35 1.68 -0.35
N GLN A 31 11.66 0.83 0.61
CA GLN A 31 10.85 -0.33 0.92
C GLN A 31 9.46 0.08 1.43
N THR A 32 9.41 1.12 2.27
CA THR A 32 8.15 1.63 2.78
C THR A 32 7.29 2.16 1.64
N LYS A 33 7.88 2.93 0.73
CA LYS A 33 7.14 3.46 -0.42
C LYS A 33 6.63 2.36 -1.32
N ALA A 34 7.46 1.33 -1.55
CA ALA A 34 7.04 0.19 -2.36
C ALA A 34 5.87 -0.55 -1.71
N ALA A 35 5.91 -0.72 -0.39
CA ALA A 35 4.83 -1.36 0.35
C ALA A 35 3.54 -0.53 0.27
N GLN A 36 3.66 0.79 0.35
CA GLN A 36 2.50 1.68 0.24
C GLN A 36 1.86 1.59 -1.15
N ARG A 37 2.67 1.54 -2.20
CA ARG A 37 2.14 1.40 -3.56
C ARG A 37 1.48 0.04 -3.77
N SER A 38 2.09 -1.00 -3.23
CA SER A 38 1.54 -2.35 -3.31
C SER A 38 0.20 -2.45 -2.58
N ALA A 39 0.11 -1.84 -1.39
CA ALA A 39 -1.13 -1.80 -0.63
C ALA A 39 -2.20 -1.01 -1.39
N ALA A 40 -1.81 0.11 -2.00
CA ALA A 40 -2.74 0.90 -2.79
C ALA A 40 -3.32 0.08 -3.94
N GLU A 41 -2.48 -0.69 -4.62
CA GLU A 41 -2.93 -1.54 -5.71
C GLU A 41 -3.93 -2.58 -5.22
N SER A 42 -3.67 -3.17 -4.04
CA SER A 42 -4.59 -4.14 -3.46
C SER A 42 -5.94 -3.53 -3.15
N PHE A 43 -5.96 -2.31 -2.60
CA PHE A 43 -7.22 -1.61 -2.34
C PHE A 43 -7.96 -1.26 -3.62
N GLU A 44 -7.24 -0.90 -4.67
CA GLU A 44 -7.87 -0.63 -5.97
C GLU A 44 -8.51 -1.88 -6.55
N LYS A 45 -7.85 -3.02 -6.43
CA LYS A 45 -8.40 -4.30 -6.89
C LYS A 45 -9.62 -4.69 -6.06
N SER A 46 -9.56 -4.45 -4.76
CA SER A 46 -10.70 -4.70 -3.88
C SER A 46 -11.89 -3.83 -4.28
N ALA A 47 -11.64 -2.55 -4.59
CA ALA A 47 -12.69 -1.64 -5.03
C ALA A 47 -13.35 -2.14 -6.32
N ASP A 48 -12.56 -2.59 -7.28
CA ASP A 48 -13.10 -3.12 -8.52
C ASP A 48 -13.95 -4.35 -8.27
N SER A 49 -13.53 -5.20 -7.33
CA SER A 49 -14.30 -6.38 -6.95
C SER A 49 -15.64 -5.99 -6.33
N HIS A 50 -15.64 -4.99 -5.46
CA HIS A 50 -16.89 -4.50 -4.85
C HIS A 50 -17.81 -3.90 -5.90
N ASP A 51 -17.28 -3.20 -6.89
CA ASP A 51 -18.10 -2.66 -7.97
C ASP A 51 -18.74 -3.78 -8.80
N ARG A 52 -17.99 -4.85 -9.07
CA ARG A 52 -18.55 -6.00 -9.81
C ARG A 52 -19.67 -6.67 -9.00
N THR A 53 -19.45 -6.80 -7.70
CA THR A 53 -20.46 -7.38 -6.82
C THR A 53 -21.71 -6.50 -6.78
N ALA A 54 -21.52 -5.18 -6.71
CA ALA A 54 -22.65 -4.25 -6.74
C ALA A 54 -23.46 -4.40 -8.03
N LYS A 55 -22.78 -4.53 -9.17
CA LYS A 55 -23.48 -4.73 -10.44
C LYS A 55 -24.30 -6.00 -10.45
N SER A 56 -23.78 -7.07 -9.86
CA SER A 56 -24.51 -8.33 -9.76
C SER A 56 -25.77 -8.18 -8.93
N TYR A 57 -25.68 -7.49 -7.80
CA TYR A 57 -26.86 -7.23 -6.97
C TYR A 57 -27.86 -6.32 -7.68
N GLU A 58 -27.39 -5.34 -8.43
CA GLU A 58 -28.29 -4.46 -9.19
C GLU A 58 -29.07 -5.25 -10.23
N LYS A 59 -28.41 -6.21 -10.88
CA LYS A 59 -29.10 -7.08 -11.84
C LYS A 59 -30.12 -7.96 -11.15
N LEU A 60 -29.80 -8.49 -9.96
CA LEU A 60 -30.78 -9.26 -9.23
C LEU A 60 -31.98 -8.41 -8.82
N ALA A 61 -31.75 -7.17 -8.45
CA ALA A 61 -32.83 -6.26 -8.10
C ALA A 61 -33.75 -5.98 -9.29
N GLU A 62 -33.17 -5.92 -10.49
CA GLU A 62 -33.96 -5.72 -11.68
C GLU A 62 -34.86 -6.90 -12.00
N LEU A 63 -34.40 -8.10 -11.64
CA LEU A 63 -35.18 -9.30 -11.95
C LEU A 63 -36.27 -9.58 -10.90
N GLY A 64 -36.20 -8.99 -9.78
CA GLY A 64 -37.19 -9.31 -8.77
C GLY A 64 -37.25 -8.32 -7.73
N GLU A 65 -37.11 -8.43 -6.57
CA GLU A 65 -37.35 -7.64 -5.62
C GLU A 65 -36.37 -7.14 -5.02
N GLU A 66 -36.12 -6.29 -4.84
CA GLU A 66 -35.57 -6.06 -4.18
C GLU A 66 -34.86 -5.01 -3.61
N ILE A 67 -35.45 -4.24 -2.76
CA ILE A 67 -34.85 -3.27 -1.85
C ILE A 67 -33.62 -3.83 -1.22
N LYS A 68 -33.72 -5.11 -0.79
CA LYS A 68 -32.63 -5.78 -0.18
C LYS A 68 -31.40 -5.87 -1.08
N TYR A 69 -31.59 -6.23 -2.34
CA TYR A 69 -30.47 -6.32 -3.26
C TYR A 69 -29.90 -4.94 -3.60
N ARG A 70 -30.74 -3.93 -3.67
CA ARG A 70 -30.28 -2.56 -3.89
C ARG A 70 -29.46 -2.05 -2.71
N GLU A 71 -29.84 -2.43 -1.50
CA GLU A 71 -29.08 -2.09 -0.30
C GLU A 71 -27.72 -2.75 -0.29
N HIS A 72 -27.65 -4.02 -0.71
CA HIS A 72 -26.37 -4.71 -0.82
C HIS A 72 -25.49 -4.05 -1.87
N ALA A 73 -26.07 -3.69 -3.01
CA ALA A 73 -25.32 -3.02 -4.06
C ALA A 73 -24.76 -1.69 -3.57
N ALA A 74 -25.59 -0.90 -2.89
CA ALA A 74 -25.15 0.40 -2.37
C ALA A 74 -24.01 0.25 -1.37
N ARG A 75 -24.08 -0.77 -0.51
CA ARG A 75 -23.02 -1.01 0.45
C ARG A 75 -21.69 -1.36 -0.21
N HIS A 76 -21.75 -2.21 -1.25
CA HIS A 76 -20.52 -2.55 -1.97
C HIS A 76 -19.93 -1.36 -2.68
N ARG A 77 -20.76 -0.44 -3.17
CA ARG A 77 -20.25 0.78 -3.77
C ARG A 77 -19.59 1.70 -2.75
N GLU A 78 -20.13 1.73 -1.54
CA GLU A 78 -19.48 2.46 -0.45
C GLU A 78 -18.13 1.87 -0.11
N PHE A 79 -18.05 0.54 -0.04
CA PHE A 79 -16.78 -0.14 0.21
C PHE A 79 -15.77 0.16 -0.89
N ALA A 80 -16.22 0.17 -2.15
CA ALA A 80 -15.35 0.48 -3.26
C ALA A 80 -14.80 1.92 -3.14
N GLN A 81 -15.66 2.85 -2.76
CA GLN A 81 -15.25 4.24 -2.59
C GLN A 81 -14.24 4.39 -1.46
N GLU A 82 -14.48 3.73 -0.33
CA GLU A 82 -13.55 3.75 0.81
C GLU A 82 -12.21 3.16 0.41
N ASP A 83 -12.23 2.05 -0.31
CA ASP A 83 -11.00 1.41 -0.78
C ASP A 83 -10.20 2.35 -1.67
N ARG A 84 -10.87 3.06 -2.58
CA ARG A 84 -10.20 3.99 -3.48
C ARG A 84 -9.62 5.18 -2.74
N GLN A 85 -10.33 5.67 -1.72
CA GLN A 85 -9.80 6.75 -0.89
C GLN A 85 -8.56 6.30 -0.13
N THR A 86 -8.59 5.09 0.40
CA THR A 86 -7.44 4.53 1.10
C THR A 86 -6.26 4.37 0.14
N ALA A 87 -6.52 3.87 -1.07
CA ALA A 87 -5.48 3.73 -2.08
C ALA A 87 -4.85 5.09 -2.43
N GLN A 88 -5.67 6.13 -2.56
CA GLN A 88 -5.16 7.47 -2.85
C GLN A 88 -4.25 7.99 -1.74
N ARG A 89 -4.66 7.77 -0.48
CA ARG A 89 -3.83 8.18 0.66
C ARG A 89 -2.49 7.46 0.65
N LEU A 90 -2.51 6.17 0.39
CA LEU A 90 -1.28 5.38 0.35
C LEU A 90 -0.36 5.84 -0.77
N ARG A 91 -0.92 6.15 -1.93
CA ARG A 91 -0.11 6.64 -3.05
C ARG A 91 0.50 8.01 -2.74
N LYS A 92 -0.26 8.87 -2.10
CA LYS A 92 0.27 10.18 -1.69
C LYS A 92 1.40 10.02 -0.68
N MET A 93 1.25 9.10 0.26
CA MET A 93 2.31 8.82 1.23
C MET A 93 3.56 8.32 0.52
N ALA A 94 3.41 7.50 -0.49
CA ALA A 94 4.55 6.96 -1.24
C ALA A 94 5.27 8.03 -2.07
N GLU A 95 4.59 9.14 -2.37
CA GLU A 95 5.18 10.22 -3.14
C GLU A 95 6.01 11.18 -2.28
N ARG A 96 5.95 11.13 -0.98
CA ARG A 96 6.66 12.06 -0.08
C ARG A 96 8.16 11.84 0.00
#